data_0fbc5a0afa687d1bc9bd21704417a892
#
_entry.id   0fbc5a0afa687d1bc9bd21704417a892
#
_cell.length_a   1.000
_cell.length_b   1.000
_cell.length_c   1.000
_cell.angle_alpha   90.00
_cell.angle_beta   90.00
_cell.angle_gamma   90.00
#
_symmetry.space_group_name_H-M   'P 1'
#
loop_
_entity.id
_entity.type
_entity.pdbx_description
1 polymer ?
#
loop_
_entity_poly.entity_id
_entity_poly.type
_entity_poly.pdbx_seq_one_letter_code
_entity_poly.pdbx_strand_id
1 'polypeptide(L)'
;MEGYAEYAVQKKLKAKDRMPVVASVALMVVGFGIWTFMAGWIGPSILIIGIALTIITATRQELEYEYIFVNGDLDIDKIMKRSSRKKVYEFEAGKIRKVLPYTSILFDNERQAHPDMVIRDYTSCFPDREEKWYVFINNSKNRTEAVIVEL
;
A
#
# COMPACT_ATOMS: atom_id res chain seq x y z
N MET A 1 30.08 8.44 -10.91
CA MET A 1 28.80 8.12 -11.58
C MET A 1 27.73 8.16 -10.52
N GLU A 2 26.87 9.16 -10.56
CA GLU A 2 25.70 9.22 -9.67
C GLU A 2 24.74 8.12 -10.11
N GLY A 3 24.59 7.07 -9.30
CA GLY A 3 23.67 6.00 -9.56
C GLY A 3 22.25 6.49 -9.22
N TYR A 4 21.46 6.85 -10.23
CA TYR A 4 20.03 7.10 -10.10
C TYR A 4 19.26 5.99 -10.79
N ALA A 5 18.30 5.39 -10.09
CA ALA A 5 17.36 4.44 -10.65
C ALA A 5 15.98 4.66 -10.02
N GLU A 6 14.96 4.61 -10.85
CA GLU A 6 13.56 4.80 -10.46
C GLU A 6 12.73 3.62 -10.99
N TYR A 7 11.92 3.03 -10.13
CA TYR A 7 11.06 1.90 -10.48
C TYR A 7 9.71 2.04 -9.78
N ALA A 8 8.63 1.96 -10.52
CA ALA A 8 7.27 2.08 -10.01
C ALA A 8 6.54 0.74 -10.06
N VAL A 9 5.86 0.39 -8.97
CA VAL A 9 5.10 -0.85 -8.82
C VAL A 9 3.66 -0.53 -8.46
N GLN A 10 2.74 -0.99 -9.30
CA GLN A 10 1.31 -0.82 -9.04
C GLN A 10 0.81 -1.88 -8.06
N LYS A 11 0.19 -1.44 -6.97
CA LYS A 11 -0.32 -2.34 -5.93
C LYS A 11 -1.61 -3.03 -6.40
N LYS A 12 -1.66 -4.36 -6.29
CA LYS A 12 -2.88 -5.14 -6.46
C LYS A 12 -3.83 -4.91 -5.28
N LEU A 13 -5.06 -4.52 -5.61
CA LEU A 13 -6.11 -4.35 -4.61
C LEU A 13 -6.55 -5.70 -4.05
N LYS A 14 -6.41 -5.87 -2.76
CA LYS A 14 -6.98 -7.00 -2.02
C LYS A 14 -8.50 -6.80 -1.87
N ALA A 15 -9.24 -7.89 -1.65
CA ALA A 15 -10.69 -7.81 -1.42
C ALA A 15 -11.04 -6.84 -0.27
N LYS A 16 -10.23 -6.80 0.77
CA LYS A 16 -10.37 -5.88 1.91
C LYS A 16 -10.28 -4.40 1.50
N ASP A 17 -9.45 -4.07 0.52
CA ASP A 17 -9.28 -2.69 0.04
C ASP A 17 -10.49 -2.22 -0.77
N ARG A 18 -11.30 -3.16 -1.31
CA ARG A 18 -12.54 -2.89 -2.06
C ARG A 18 -13.76 -2.74 -1.16
N MET A 19 -13.71 -3.20 0.09
CA MET A 19 -14.84 -3.15 1.02
C MET A 19 -15.45 -1.74 1.18
N PRO A 20 -14.68 -0.66 1.32
CA PRO A 20 -15.28 0.68 1.46
C PRO A 20 -16.06 1.12 0.21
N VAL A 21 -15.63 0.71 -0.99
CA VAL A 21 -16.39 1.00 -2.23
C VAL A 21 -17.68 0.18 -2.27
N VAL A 22 -17.63 -1.10 -1.93
CA VAL A 22 -18.82 -1.96 -1.87
C VAL A 22 -19.82 -1.40 -0.86
N ALA A 23 -19.37 -0.96 0.32
CA ALA A 23 -20.22 -0.37 1.34
C ALA A 23 -20.89 0.93 0.87
N SER A 24 -20.15 1.80 0.16
CA SER A 24 -20.68 3.05 -0.36
C SER A 24 -21.71 2.82 -1.48
N VAL A 25 -21.48 1.83 -2.35
CA VAL A 25 -22.46 1.42 -3.38
C VAL A 25 -23.72 0.83 -2.73
N ALA A 26 -23.57 -0.01 -1.70
CA ALA A 26 -24.73 -0.51 -0.96
C ALA A 26 -25.56 0.61 -0.33
N LEU A 27 -24.90 1.65 0.21
CA LEU A 27 -25.55 2.84 0.74
C LEU A 27 -26.36 3.59 -0.35
N MET A 28 -25.83 3.69 -1.58
CA MET A 28 -26.56 4.28 -2.72
C MET A 28 -27.82 3.49 -3.04
N VAL A 29 -27.74 2.15 -3.06
CA VAL A 29 -28.88 1.27 -3.35
C VAL A 29 -29.98 1.45 -2.29
N VAL A 30 -29.58 1.51 -1.01
CA VAL A 30 -30.51 1.76 0.10
C VAL A 30 -31.16 3.14 -0.02
N GLY A 31 -30.37 4.18 -0.29
CA GLY A 31 -30.90 5.54 -0.48
C GLY A 31 -31.90 5.64 -1.63
N PHE A 32 -31.62 4.96 -2.75
CA PHE A 32 -32.53 4.88 -3.89
C PHE A 32 -33.84 4.12 -3.53
N GLY A 33 -33.72 3.01 -2.80
CA GLY A 33 -34.89 2.27 -2.32
C GLY A 33 -35.77 3.10 -1.41
N ILE A 34 -35.20 3.81 -0.44
CA ILE A 34 -35.97 4.70 0.44
C ILE A 34 -36.66 5.81 -0.37
N TRP A 35 -35.96 6.38 -1.35
CA TRP A 35 -36.53 7.43 -2.21
C TRP A 35 -37.75 6.95 -3.02
N THR A 36 -37.69 5.70 -3.52
CA THR A 36 -38.80 5.15 -4.32
C THR A 36 -40.03 4.78 -3.51
N PHE A 37 -39.85 4.35 -2.25
CA PHE A 37 -40.96 3.87 -1.40
C PHE A 37 -41.45 4.90 -0.37
N MET A 38 -40.64 5.91 -0.04
CA MET A 38 -40.97 6.93 0.94
C MET A 38 -40.85 8.32 0.31
N ALA A 39 -41.96 9.03 0.21
CA ALA A 39 -41.94 10.43 -0.23
C ALA A 39 -41.21 11.27 0.84
N GLY A 40 -40.07 11.88 0.48
CA GLY A 40 -39.33 12.74 1.39
C GLY A 40 -37.88 13.00 0.98
N TRP A 41 -37.18 13.85 1.71
CA TRP A 41 -35.82 14.28 1.42
C TRP A 41 -34.74 13.29 1.94
N ILE A 42 -35.11 12.32 2.75
CA ILE A 42 -34.17 11.39 3.40
C ILE A 42 -33.50 10.51 2.34
N GLY A 43 -34.25 9.89 1.44
CA GLY A 43 -33.71 9.03 0.39
C GLY A 43 -32.70 9.73 -0.53
N PRO A 44 -33.05 10.89 -1.13
CA PRO A 44 -32.13 11.69 -1.93
C PRO A 44 -30.85 12.09 -1.18
N SER A 45 -30.97 12.46 0.10
CA SER A 45 -29.82 12.84 0.91
C SER A 45 -28.83 11.66 1.10
N ILE A 46 -29.34 10.47 1.41
CA ILE A 46 -28.55 9.25 1.56
C ILE A 46 -27.88 8.88 0.23
N LEU A 47 -28.60 9.00 -0.88
CA LEU A 47 -28.09 8.72 -2.21
C LEU A 47 -26.92 9.65 -2.58
N ILE A 48 -27.05 10.96 -2.34
CA ILE A 48 -25.98 11.95 -2.59
C ILE A 48 -24.74 11.63 -1.75
N ILE A 49 -24.92 11.30 -0.46
CA ILE A 49 -23.82 10.90 0.42
C ILE A 49 -23.14 9.63 -0.10
N GLY A 50 -23.92 8.62 -0.54
CA GLY A 50 -23.39 7.39 -1.12
C GLY A 50 -22.57 7.65 -2.37
N ILE A 51 -23.02 8.52 -3.29
CA ILE A 51 -22.29 8.93 -4.48
C ILE A 51 -20.95 9.59 -4.10
N ALA A 52 -20.97 10.55 -3.19
CA ALA A 52 -19.76 11.25 -2.74
C ALA A 52 -18.74 10.29 -2.12
N LEU A 53 -19.19 9.38 -1.25
CA LEU A 53 -18.33 8.35 -0.65
C LEU A 53 -17.78 7.39 -1.69
N THR A 54 -18.57 6.99 -2.70
CA THR A 54 -18.11 6.12 -3.79
C THR A 54 -16.98 6.79 -4.58
N ILE A 55 -17.15 8.06 -4.94
CA ILE A 55 -16.10 8.81 -5.66
C ILE A 55 -14.82 8.88 -4.81
N ILE A 56 -14.93 9.23 -3.52
CA ILE A 56 -13.78 9.37 -2.62
C ILE A 56 -13.08 8.02 -2.42
N THR A 57 -13.83 6.95 -2.20
CA THR A 57 -13.24 5.61 -1.94
C THR A 57 -12.67 4.97 -3.19
N ALA A 58 -13.34 5.09 -4.34
CA ALA A 58 -12.85 4.56 -5.62
C ALA A 58 -11.52 5.22 -6.02
N THR A 59 -11.43 6.53 -5.85
CA THR A 59 -10.21 7.26 -6.19
C THR A 59 -9.01 6.97 -5.28
N ARG A 60 -9.22 6.42 -4.08
CA ARG A 60 -8.14 5.99 -3.18
C ARG A 60 -7.57 4.60 -3.53
N GLN A 61 -8.17 3.90 -4.47
CA GLN A 61 -7.75 2.55 -4.84
C GLN A 61 -6.57 2.51 -5.81
N GLU A 62 -6.32 3.57 -6.59
CA GLU A 62 -5.12 3.66 -7.42
C GLU A 62 -3.92 3.99 -6.55
N LEU A 63 -3.16 2.94 -6.21
CA LEU A 63 -1.98 3.02 -5.36
C LEU A 63 -0.79 2.45 -6.11
N GLU A 64 0.25 3.25 -6.22
CA GLU A 64 1.54 2.86 -6.76
C GLU A 64 2.63 3.15 -5.71
N TYR A 65 3.64 2.29 -5.65
CA TYR A 65 4.86 2.55 -4.91
C TYR A 65 5.97 2.83 -5.91
N GLU A 66 6.68 3.90 -5.68
CA GLU A 66 7.84 4.30 -6.47
C GLU A 66 9.08 4.17 -5.61
N TYR A 67 10.05 3.43 -6.11
CA TYR A 67 11.35 3.26 -5.46
C TYR A 67 12.36 4.15 -6.18
N ILE A 68 13.01 5.02 -5.43
CA ILE A 68 13.98 5.97 -5.95
C ILE A 68 15.32 5.67 -5.29
N PHE A 69 16.27 5.20 -6.10
CA PHE A 69 17.64 4.96 -5.67
C PHE A 69 18.50 6.15 -6.04
N VAL A 70 19.13 6.78 -5.05
CA VAL A 70 20.07 7.87 -5.24
C VAL A 70 21.30 7.64 -4.38
N ASN A 71 22.46 7.46 -5.01
CA ASN A 71 23.76 7.32 -4.31
C ASN A 71 23.81 6.24 -3.21
N GLY A 72 22.98 5.20 -3.34
CA GLY A 72 22.90 4.11 -2.37
C GLY A 72 21.77 4.26 -1.35
N ASP A 73 21.14 5.39 -1.25
CA ASP A 73 19.93 5.58 -0.46
C ASP A 73 18.70 5.14 -1.26
N LEU A 74 17.73 4.53 -0.59
CA LEU A 74 16.47 4.09 -1.18
C LEU A 74 15.31 4.85 -0.55
N ASP A 75 14.65 5.65 -1.34
CA ASP A 75 13.39 6.30 -0.97
C ASP A 75 12.20 5.52 -1.52
N ILE A 76 11.15 5.37 -0.73
CA ILE A 76 9.90 4.77 -1.16
C ILE A 76 8.80 5.82 -1.06
N ASP A 77 8.28 6.18 -2.21
CA ASP A 77 7.16 7.09 -2.34
C ASP A 77 5.87 6.32 -2.64
N LYS A 78 4.81 6.75 -2.01
CA LYS A 78 3.45 6.28 -2.26
C LYS A 78 2.74 7.28 -3.15
N ILE A 79 2.36 6.85 -4.35
CA ILE A 79 1.61 7.66 -5.30
C ILE A 79 0.15 7.26 -5.24
N MET A 80 -0.72 8.24 -5.01
CA MET A 80 -2.17 8.08 -5.03
C MET A 80 -2.73 8.87 -6.20
N LYS A 81 -3.61 8.25 -7.02
CA LYS A 81 -4.27 8.90 -8.17
C LYS A 81 -3.31 9.53 -9.20
N ARG A 82 -2.09 9.01 -9.33
CA ARG A 82 -1.06 9.57 -10.23
C ARG A 82 -0.71 11.04 -9.98
N SER A 83 -1.23 11.66 -8.93
CA SER A 83 -1.05 13.09 -8.67
C SER A 83 -0.53 13.43 -7.27
N SER A 84 -0.85 12.62 -6.27
CA SER A 84 -0.42 12.87 -4.90
C SER A 84 0.71 11.93 -4.53
N ARG A 85 1.92 12.46 -4.37
CA ARG A 85 3.13 11.74 -3.96
C ARG A 85 3.38 12.01 -2.47
N LYS A 86 3.63 10.94 -1.72
CA LYS A 86 3.97 11.02 -0.30
C LYS A 86 5.08 10.04 0.02
N LYS A 87 6.24 10.55 0.50
CA LYS A 87 7.32 9.70 1.02
C LYS A 87 6.78 8.87 2.20
N VAL A 88 6.92 7.55 2.13
CA VAL A 88 6.45 6.61 3.15
C VAL A 88 7.58 5.91 3.87
N TYR A 89 8.74 5.80 3.23
CA TYR A 89 9.92 5.23 3.83
C TYR A 89 11.20 5.79 3.19
N GLU A 90 12.28 5.80 3.97
CA GLU A 90 13.59 6.26 3.55
C GLU A 90 14.64 5.34 4.16
N PHE A 91 15.49 4.75 3.32
CA PHE A 91 16.64 3.98 3.73
C PHE A 91 17.91 4.77 3.49
N GLU A 92 18.70 4.96 4.52
CA GLU A 92 20.08 5.38 4.39
C GLU A 92 20.96 4.13 4.17
N ALA A 93 21.81 4.14 3.15
CA ALA A 93 22.69 3.01 2.81
C ALA A 93 23.47 2.46 4.00
N GLY A 94 23.94 3.34 4.89
CA GLY A 94 24.69 2.98 6.10
C GLY A 94 23.89 2.26 7.19
N LYS A 95 22.57 2.22 7.10
CA LYS A 95 21.67 1.59 8.10
C LYS A 95 21.14 0.23 7.66
N ILE A 96 21.34 -0.15 6.41
CA ILE A 96 20.93 -1.46 5.90
C ILE A 96 21.84 -2.53 6.46
N ARG A 97 21.28 -3.42 7.27
CA ARG A 97 22.05 -4.54 7.86
C ARG A 97 22.15 -5.73 6.92
N LYS A 98 21.06 -6.10 6.28
CA LYS A 98 20.96 -7.24 5.37
C LYS A 98 19.96 -6.98 4.27
N VAL A 99 20.22 -7.54 3.10
CA VAL A 99 19.26 -7.64 1.99
C VAL A 99 19.10 -9.11 1.66
N LEU A 100 17.89 -9.63 1.73
CA LEU A 100 17.59 -11.05 1.53
C LEU A 100 16.47 -11.22 0.52
N PRO A 101 16.47 -12.25 -0.33
CA PRO A 101 15.28 -12.62 -1.09
C PRO A 101 14.14 -12.99 -0.13
N TYR A 102 12.92 -12.57 -0.45
CA TYR A 102 11.74 -12.81 0.39
C TYR A 102 11.48 -14.31 0.62
N THR A 103 11.71 -15.13 -0.41
CA THR A 103 11.48 -16.58 -0.38
C THR A 103 12.63 -17.37 0.26
N SER A 104 13.63 -16.69 0.83
CA SER A 104 14.80 -17.35 1.39
C SER A 104 14.57 -17.87 2.82
N ILE A 105 15.11 -19.05 3.14
CA ILE A 105 15.15 -19.61 4.50
C ILE A 105 15.85 -18.64 5.48
N LEU A 106 16.76 -17.80 4.98
CA LEU A 106 17.46 -16.82 5.81
C LEU A 106 16.52 -15.75 6.35
N PHE A 107 15.50 -15.37 5.59
CA PHE A 107 14.49 -14.43 6.07
C PHE A 107 13.61 -15.06 7.14
N ASP A 108 13.21 -16.32 6.98
CA ASP A 108 12.43 -17.04 7.99
C ASP A 108 13.21 -17.18 9.30
N ASN A 109 14.51 -17.44 9.23
CA ASN A 109 15.39 -17.51 10.40
C ASN A 109 15.49 -16.14 11.10
N GLU A 110 15.65 -15.04 10.36
CA GLU A 110 15.65 -13.69 10.93
C GLU A 110 14.31 -13.33 11.59
N ARG A 111 13.21 -13.73 10.99
CA ARG A 111 11.86 -13.53 11.54
C ARG A 111 11.65 -14.31 12.84
N GLN A 112 12.18 -15.52 12.94
CA GLN A 112 12.13 -16.32 14.17
C GLN A 112 13.06 -15.76 15.26
N ALA A 113 14.21 -15.24 14.89
CA ALA A 113 15.17 -14.63 15.82
C ALA A 113 14.65 -13.29 16.39
N HIS A 114 13.80 -12.58 15.66
CA HIS A 114 13.24 -11.29 16.02
C HIS A 114 11.71 -11.28 15.93
N PRO A 115 10.98 -11.90 16.88
CA PRO A 115 9.52 -12.00 16.85
C PRO A 115 8.81 -10.63 16.94
N ASP A 116 9.49 -9.61 17.42
CA ASP A 116 9.06 -8.21 17.50
C ASP A 116 9.38 -7.38 16.27
N MET A 117 9.90 -8.02 15.20
CA MET A 117 10.23 -7.36 13.93
C MET A 117 9.01 -6.71 13.30
N VAL A 118 9.13 -5.42 12.97
CA VAL A 118 8.09 -4.71 12.23
C VAL A 118 8.26 -4.95 10.74
N ILE A 119 7.30 -5.62 10.12
CA ILE A 119 7.32 -5.90 8.68
C ILE A 119 6.49 -4.85 7.96
N ARG A 120 7.10 -4.16 7.00
CA ARG A 120 6.45 -3.20 6.10
C ARG A 120 6.49 -3.73 4.67
N ASP A 121 5.33 -3.88 4.06
CA ASP A 121 5.17 -4.41 2.71
C ASP A 121 4.81 -3.28 1.74
N TYR A 122 5.73 -2.99 0.83
CA TYR A 122 5.56 -2.02 -0.24
C TYR A 122 5.55 -2.65 -1.63
N THR A 123 5.35 -3.96 -1.73
CA THR A 123 5.28 -4.70 -2.99
C THR A 123 3.96 -4.50 -3.73
N SER A 124 3.90 -4.97 -4.96
CA SER A 124 2.65 -5.06 -5.74
C SER A 124 1.61 -5.99 -5.14
N CYS A 125 1.99 -6.86 -4.20
CA CYS A 125 1.17 -7.95 -3.64
C CYS A 125 0.67 -8.96 -4.69
N PHE A 126 1.37 -9.11 -5.82
CA PHE A 126 1.11 -10.19 -6.79
C PHE A 126 1.89 -11.44 -6.40
N PRO A 127 1.24 -12.58 -6.04
CA PRO A 127 1.93 -13.80 -5.61
C PRO A 127 2.87 -14.40 -6.65
N ASP A 128 2.56 -14.20 -7.93
CA ASP A 128 3.35 -14.64 -9.09
C ASP A 128 4.68 -13.87 -9.25
N ARG A 129 4.91 -12.84 -8.44
CA ARG A 129 6.09 -11.99 -8.47
C ARG A 129 6.93 -12.09 -7.20
N GLU A 130 6.65 -13.02 -6.30
CA GLU A 130 7.39 -13.17 -5.02
C GLU A 130 8.89 -13.40 -5.22
N GLU A 131 9.30 -13.98 -6.35
CA GLU A 131 10.71 -14.15 -6.73
C GLU A 131 11.47 -12.82 -6.90
N LYS A 132 10.74 -11.73 -7.18
CA LYS A 132 11.28 -10.38 -7.32
C LYS A 132 11.22 -9.57 -6.02
N TRP A 133 10.77 -10.16 -4.93
CA TRP A 133 10.66 -9.48 -3.65
C TRP A 133 11.94 -9.64 -2.84
N TYR A 134 12.42 -8.52 -2.36
CA TYR A 134 13.60 -8.44 -1.50
C TYR A 134 13.25 -7.81 -0.17
N VAL A 135 13.85 -8.31 0.89
CA VAL A 135 13.67 -7.83 2.25
C VAL A 135 14.89 -7.07 2.68
N PHE A 136 14.74 -5.81 2.96
CA PHE A 136 15.75 -4.96 3.55
C PHE A 136 15.56 -4.93 5.06
N ILE A 137 16.55 -5.44 5.80
CA ILE A 137 16.53 -5.48 7.26
C ILE A 137 17.35 -4.32 7.78
N ASN A 138 16.72 -3.49 8.59
CA ASN A 138 17.31 -2.33 9.23
C ASN A 138 17.14 -2.40 10.75
N ASN A 139 18.11 -1.87 11.50
CA ASN A 139 17.98 -1.64 12.94
C ASN A 139 17.68 -0.16 13.18
N SER A 140 16.42 0.19 13.36
CA SER A 140 16.01 1.56 13.69
C SER A 140 15.66 1.66 15.17
N LYS A 141 16.34 2.55 15.90
CA LYS A 141 16.00 2.98 17.28
C LYS A 141 15.50 1.84 18.20
N ASN A 142 16.30 0.79 18.40
CA ASN A 142 16.02 -0.38 19.25
C ASN A 142 14.97 -1.37 18.71
N ARG A 143 14.59 -1.32 17.44
CA ARG A 143 13.70 -2.32 16.80
C ARG A 143 14.29 -2.75 15.47
N THR A 144 14.13 -4.04 15.17
CA THR A 144 14.44 -4.57 13.85
C THR A 144 13.25 -4.31 12.94
N GLU A 145 13.48 -3.63 11.83
CA GLU A 145 12.47 -3.40 10.80
C GLU A 145 12.85 -4.17 9.53
N ALA A 146 11.87 -4.85 8.95
CA ALA A 146 12.00 -5.50 7.65
C ALA A 146 11.09 -4.79 6.65
N VAL A 147 11.67 -4.30 5.57
CA VAL A 147 10.93 -3.62 4.50
C VAL A 147 11.01 -4.47 3.25
N ILE A 148 9.85 -4.87 2.75
CA ILE A 148 9.73 -5.71 1.56
C ILE A 148 9.48 -4.80 0.36
N VAL A 149 10.33 -4.94 -0.65
CA VAL A 149 10.26 -4.21 -1.93
C VAL A 149 10.27 -5.18 -3.08
N GLU A 150 9.78 -4.79 -4.23
CA GLU A 150 9.78 -5.55 -5.49
C GLU A 150 10.76 -4.91 -6.47
N LEU A 151 11.80 -5.67 -6.88
CA LEU A 151 12.87 -5.19 -7.76
C LEU A 151 12.94 -5.98 -9.06
#